data_a4d51b6c92279bc337ede7fc4ca9cfe9
#
_entry.id   a4d51b6c92279bc337ede7fc4ca9cfe9
#
_cell.length_a   1.000
_cell.length_b   1.000
_cell.length_c   1.000
_cell.angle_alpha   90.00
_cell.angle_beta   90.00
_cell.angle_gamma   90.00
#
_symmetry.space_group_name_H-M   'P 1'
#
loop_
_entity.id
_entity.type
_entity.pdbx_description
1 polymer ?
#
loop_
_entity_poly.entity_id
_entity_poly.type
_entity_poly.pdbx_seq_one_letter_code
_entity_poly.pdbx_strand_id
1 'polypeptide(L)'
;INLPGCLSLQGTKFCTDMKKNLLLAFVLCFSYGFSYSHSFNNPTNLTTKMQNFEMDSFTTQNGKSLKITFFRHASLLLEYAGQKIFVDPISDYADYTQQPKADFILITHEHGDHFDTKAIAAIETSGTRIIANPNCRKMLNRGQEMKNGDVLQLADDMKLEAVPAYNTTPGRDKFHPKGRDNGYILTLGGTRIYIAGDTEDIPELNQMKDIDIAFL
;
A
#
# COMPACT_ATOMS: atom_id res chain seq x y z
N ILE A 1 -4.15 7.25 -16.97
CA ILE A 1 -4.53 5.94 -17.55
C ILE A 1 -6.05 5.94 -17.68
N ASN A 2 -6.55 5.96 -18.93
CA ASN A 2 -7.99 5.83 -19.19
C ASN A 2 -8.35 4.33 -19.24
N LEU A 3 -8.44 3.71 -18.08
CA LEU A 3 -9.02 2.36 -17.97
C LEU A 3 -10.51 2.52 -17.63
N PRO A 4 -11.46 1.94 -18.36
CA PRO A 4 -12.86 2.02 -18.03
C PRO A 4 -13.12 1.31 -16.70
N GLY A 5 -13.64 2.05 -15.72
CA GLY A 5 -13.99 1.55 -14.39
C GLY A 5 -13.13 2.09 -13.23
N CYS A 6 -12.26 3.08 -13.45
CA CYS A 6 -11.47 3.69 -12.37
C CYS A 6 -12.20 4.82 -11.66
N LEU A 7 -12.25 4.77 -10.33
CA LEU A 7 -12.71 5.84 -9.43
C LEU A 7 -11.53 6.42 -8.66
N SER A 8 -11.45 7.74 -8.58
CA SER A 8 -10.39 8.45 -7.84
C SER A 8 -10.98 9.06 -6.57
N LEU A 9 -10.45 8.71 -5.41
CA LEU A 9 -10.73 9.36 -4.13
C LEU A 9 -9.40 9.76 -3.48
N GLN A 10 -9.24 11.07 -3.21
CA GLN A 10 -8.13 11.67 -2.46
C GLN A 10 -6.71 11.25 -2.90
N GLY A 11 -6.45 11.24 -4.20
CA GLY A 11 -5.10 10.98 -4.74
C GLY A 11 -4.75 9.50 -4.98
N THR A 12 -5.59 8.57 -4.56
CA THR A 12 -5.44 7.14 -4.83
C THR A 12 -6.49 6.70 -5.86
N LYS A 13 -6.08 6.03 -6.93
CA LYS A 13 -6.99 5.49 -7.94
C LYS A 13 -7.16 4.00 -7.74
N PHE A 14 -8.41 3.56 -7.70
CA PHE A 14 -8.78 2.15 -7.63
C PHE A 14 -9.29 1.68 -8.99
N CYS A 15 -8.80 0.56 -9.43
CA CYS A 15 -9.26 -0.09 -10.65
C CYS A 15 -9.60 -1.55 -10.35
N THR A 16 -10.88 -1.92 -10.48
CA THR A 16 -11.33 -3.29 -10.37
C THR A 16 -11.83 -3.76 -11.74
N ASP A 17 -11.25 -4.81 -12.27
CA ASP A 17 -11.78 -5.44 -13.50
C ASP A 17 -12.93 -6.38 -13.12
N MET A 18 -14.15 -5.91 -13.45
CA MET A 18 -15.38 -6.62 -13.10
C MET A 18 -15.74 -7.64 -14.17
N LYS A 19 -15.43 -8.89 -13.92
CA LYS A 19 -16.23 -9.99 -14.49
C LYS A 19 -17.16 -10.55 -13.40
N LYS A 20 -18.40 -9.99 -13.40
CA LYS A 20 -19.64 -10.43 -12.72
C LYS A 20 -19.80 -10.09 -11.24
N ASN A 21 -20.78 -9.26 -11.06
CA ASN A 21 -21.62 -8.87 -9.93
C ASN A 21 -21.30 -7.50 -9.31
N LEU A 22 -22.09 -6.54 -9.80
CA LEU A 22 -22.17 -5.14 -9.38
C LEU A 22 -22.81 -5.05 -8.00
N LEU A 23 -22.10 -4.51 -7.01
CA LEU A 23 -22.72 -3.84 -5.86
C LEU A 23 -22.07 -2.46 -5.68
N LEU A 24 -22.84 -1.42 -6.02
CA LEU A 24 -22.42 -0.03 -5.91
C LEU A 24 -22.77 0.47 -4.50
N ALA A 25 -21.77 0.85 -3.72
CA ALA A 25 -21.98 1.60 -2.47
C ALA A 25 -21.62 3.07 -2.70
N PHE A 26 -22.62 3.95 -2.67
CA PHE A 26 -22.43 5.41 -2.62
C PHE A 26 -22.28 5.86 -1.18
N VAL A 27 -21.18 6.54 -0.86
CA VAL A 27 -21.05 7.29 0.39
C VAL A 27 -21.13 8.79 0.08
N LEU A 28 -22.21 9.41 0.52
CA LEU A 28 -22.42 10.87 0.49
C LEU A 28 -21.78 11.48 1.75
N CYS A 29 -20.77 12.32 1.58
CA CYS A 29 -20.25 13.15 2.66
C CYS A 29 -21.12 14.39 2.85
N PHE A 30 -21.81 14.48 3.99
CA PHE A 30 -22.44 15.72 4.46
C PHE A 30 -21.48 16.46 5.41
N SER A 31 -21.12 17.68 5.04
CA SER A 31 -20.38 18.61 5.88
C SER A 31 -21.36 19.32 6.83
N TYR A 32 -21.19 19.13 8.14
CA TYR A 32 -21.82 19.98 9.16
C TYR A 32 -20.73 20.75 9.92
N GLY A 33 -20.81 22.09 9.83
CA GLY A 33 -20.02 22.97 10.64
C GLY A 33 -20.55 23.00 12.08
N PHE A 34 -19.65 22.91 13.04
CA PHE A 34 -19.97 23.13 14.47
C PHE A 34 -19.09 24.21 15.06
N SER A 35 -19.75 25.19 15.67
CA SER A 35 -19.16 26.32 16.38
C SER A 35 -18.49 25.87 17.68
N TYR A 36 -17.32 26.42 17.96
CA TYR A 36 -16.50 26.10 19.13
C TYR A 36 -16.87 27.02 20.30
N SER A 37 -17.34 26.47 21.41
CA SER A 37 -17.37 27.15 22.71
C SER A 37 -16.27 26.55 23.61
N HIS A 38 -15.39 27.44 24.13
CA HIS A 38 -14.35 27.07 25.09
C HIS A 38 -14.96 26.79 26.46
N SER A 39 -14.65 25.63 27.00
CA SER A 39 -14.74 25.38 28.44
C SER A 39 -13.46 24.67 28.88
N PHE A 40 -12.66 25.36 29.71
CA PHE A 40 -11.52 24.76 30.42
C PHE A 40 -12.04 23.98 31.62
N ASN A 41 -11.65 22.75 31.78
CA ASN A 41 -11.20 22.03 33.00
C ASN A 41 -11.47 20.52 32.90
N ASN A 42 -10.48 19.68 32.76
CA ASN A 42 -9.99 18.75 33.78
C ASN A 42 -8.94 17.79 33.23
N PRO A 43 -7.99 17.30 34.03
CA PRO A 43 -6.84 16.54 33.55
C PRO A 43 -7.15 15.04 33.38
N THR A 44 -6.38 14.43 32.50
CA THR A 44 -6.16 12.96 32.41
C THR A 44 -7.37 12.08 32.07
N ASN A 45 -7.80 12.19 30.82
CA ASN A 45 -8.25 11.01 30.11
C ASN A 45 -7.53 11.02 28.75
N LEU A 46 -6.32 10.44 28.68
CA LEU A 46 -5.72 10.01 27.45
C LEU A 46 -6.54 8.81 26.94
N THR A 47 -7.75 9.06 26.49
CA THR A 47 -8.42 8.16 25.56
C THR A 47 -7.60 8.26 24.27
N THR A 48 -6.70 7.34 24.09
CA THR A 48 -6.04 7.12 22.79
C THR A 48 -7.18 7.04 21.77
N LYS A 49 -7.35 8.11 20.99
CA LYS A 49 -8.38 8.16 19.95
C LYS A 49 -7.98 7.09 18.94
N MET A 50 -8.64 5.95 18.99
CA MET A 50 -8.41 4.89 18.00
C MET A 50 -8.64 5.53 16.63
N GLN A 51 -7.59 5.52 15.82
CA GLN A 51 -7.70 5.97 14.44
C GLN A 51 -8.56 4.93 13.72
N ASN A 52 -9.74 5.35 13.26
CA ASN A 52 -10.57 4.51 12.40
C ASN A 52 -10.07 4.67 10.97
N PHE A 53 -9.48 3.61 10.44
CA PHE A 53 -9.06 3.53 9.04
C PHE A 53 -10.15 2.88 8.20
N GLU A 54 -10.24 3.30 6.94
CA GLU A 54 -11.08 2.65 5.95
C GLU A 54 -10.53 1.24 5.67
N MET A 55 -11.43 0.29 5.49
CA MET A 55 -11.09 -1.12 5.31
C MET A 55 -12.04 -1.76 4.30
N ASP A 56 -11.44 -2.53 3.38
CA ASP A 56 -12.17 -3.38 2.45
C ASP A 56 -11.85 -4.86 2.68
N SER A 57 -12.80 -5.71 2.34
CA SER A 57 -12.65 -7.17 2.42
C SER A 57 -13.03 -7.82 1.10
N PHE A 58 -12.16 -8.71 0.63
CA PHE A 58 -12.31 -9.43 -0.62
C PHE A 58 -12.22 -10.94 -0.37
N THR A 59 -12.78 -11.72 -1.27
CA THR A 59 -12.52 -13.16 -1.33
C THR A 59 -11.55 -13.42 -2.47
N THR A 60 -10.39 -13.98 -2.16
CA THR A 60 -9.37 -14.33 -3.15
C THR A 60 -9.82 -15.49 -4.05
N GLN A 61 -9.13 -15.74 -5.16
CA GLN A 61 -9.50 -16.78 -6.11
C GLN A 61 -9.51 -18.19 -5.49
N ASN A 62 -8.70 -18.43 -4.46
CA ASN A 62 -8.70 -19.70 -3.71
C ASN A 62 -9.72 -19.74 -2.56
N GLY A 63 -10.60 -18.73 -2.43
CA GLY A 63 -11.68 -18.68 -1.45
C GLY A 63 -11.29 -18.16 -0.06
N LYS A 64 -10.01 -17.76 0.18
CA LYS A 64 -9.59 -17.17 1.46
C LYS A 64 -9.95 -15.67 1.52
N SER A 65 -10.12 -15.16 2.74
CA SER A 65 -10.36 -13.74 2.97
C SER A 65 -9.07 -12.95 2.81
N LEU A 66 -9.16 -11.81 2.11
CA LEU A 66 -8.18 -10.75 2.04
C LEU A 66 -8.82 -9.48 2.61
N LYS A 67 -8.22 -8.90 3.65
CA LYS A 67 -8.64 -7.62 4.22
C LYS A 67 -7.57 -6.58 3.91
N ILE A 68 -7.98 -5.38 3.48
CA ILE A 68 -7.10 -4.27 3.15
C ILE A 68 -7.48 -3.07 4.01
N THR A 69 -6.53 -2.54 4.75
CA THR A 69 -6.68 -1.32 5.55
C THR A 69 -5.90 -0.20 4.87
N PHE A 70 -6.56 0.94 4.69
CA PHE A 70 -5.99 2.14 4.06
C PHE A 70 -5.58 3.12 5.15
N PHE A 71 -4.28 3.36 5.31
CA PHE A 71 -3.83 4.36 6.28
C PHE A 71 -3.91 5.75 5.67
N ARG A 72 -3.22 5.97 4.58
CA ARG A 72 -3.24 7.18 3.75
C ARG A 72 -2.20 7.04 2.63
N HIS A 73 -2.35 7.79 1.52
CA HIS A 73 -1.42 7.81 0.39
C HIS A 73 -1.17 6.36 -0.08
N ALA A 74 0.08 5.91 -0.15
CA ALA A 74 0.45 4.55 -0.53
C ALA A 74 0.55 3.56 0.64
N SER A 75 0.30 4.02 1.89
CA SER A 75 0.44 3.18 3.09
C SER A 75 -0.75 2.25 3.27
N LEU A 76 -0.50 0.94 3.21
CA LEU A 76 -1.51 -0.12 3.29
C LEU A 76 -1.13 -1.19 4.30
N LEU A 77 -2.13 -1.88 4.84
CA LEU A 77 -1.99 -3.18 5.47
C LEU A 77 -2.89 -4.18 4.75
N LEU A 78 -2.30 -5.26 4.24
CA LEU A 78 -3.01 -6.39 3.69
C LEU A 78 -2.93 -7.57 4.67
N GLU A 79 -4.08 -8.11 5.06
CA GLU A 79 -4.18 -9.26 5.95
C GLU A 79 -4.71 -10.46 5.14
N TYR A 80 -3.90 -11.50 4.99
CA TYR A 80 -4.23 -12.68 4.20
C TYR A 80 -3.67 -13.94 4.86
N ALA A 81 -4.49 -14.96 5.04
CA ALA A 81 -4.09 -16.26 5.62
C ALA A 81 -3.31 -16.14 6.94
N GLY A 82 -3.66 -15.15 7.79
CA GLY A 82 -2.99 -14.86 9.05
C GLY A 82 -1.73 -14.02 8.92
N GLN A 83 -1.23 -13.77 7.71
CA GLN A 83 -0.08 -12.92 7.45
C GLN A 83 -0.47 -11.45 7.35
N LYS A 84 0.39 -10.57 7.84
CA LYS A 84 0.25 -9.11 7.83
C LYS A 84 1.35 -8.51 6.95
N ILE A 85 0.93 -7.89 5.85
CA ILE A 85 1.80 -7.33 4.82
C ILE A 85 1.59 -5.83 4.83
N PHE A 86 2.57 -5.07 5.29
CA PHE A 86 2.56 -3.62 5.21
C PHE A 86 3.23 -3.14 3.94
N VAL A 87 2.68 -2.10 3.35
CA VAL A 87 3.25 -1.39 2.19
C VAL A 87 3.53 0.04 2.61
N ASP A 88 4.72 0.53 2.35
CA ASP A 88 5.17 1.91 2.54
C ASP A 88 4.65 2.54 3.86
N PRO A 89 4.98 1.98 5.04
CA PRO A 89 4.47 2.46 6.32
C PRO A 89 5.10 3.81 6.69
N ILE A 90 4.25 4.83 6.98
CA ILE A 90 4.64 6.21 7.28
C ILE A 90 4.02 6.68 8.60
N SER A 91 4.84 7.09 9.57
CA SER A 91 4.41 7.50 10.92
C SER A 91 3.46 8.70 10.94
N ASP A 92 3.50 9.56 9.93
CA ASP A 92 2.60 10.71 9.82
C ASP A 92 1.16 10.30 9.45
N TYR A 93 0.96 9.08 8.97
CA TYR A 93 -0.35 8.58 8.53
C TYR A 93 -1.04 7.73 9.58
N ALA A 94 -0.26 7.02 10.42
CA ALA A 94 -0.80 6.17 11.47
C ALA A 94 0.18 6.04 12.65
N ASP A 95 -0.36 5.79 13.84
CA ASP A 95 0.44 5.33 14.98
C ASP A 95 0.76 3.83 14.81
N TYR A 96 1.92 3.55 14.23
CA TYR A 96 2.37 2.17 13.99
C TYR A 96 2.71 1.41 15.28
N THR A 97 2.84 2.08 16.43
CA THR A 97 3.00 1.40 17.73
C THR A 97 1.72 0.69 18.17
N GLN A 98 0.56 1.12 17.63
CA GLN A 98 -0.75 0.52 17.87
C GLN A 98 -1.16 -0.48 16.79
N GLN A 99 -0.35 -0.64 15.74
CA GLN A 99 -0.62 -1.60 14.67
C GLN A 99 -0.07 -2.99 15.02
N PRO A 100 -0.61 -4.06 14.42
CA PRO A 100 -0.05 -5.40 14.60
C PRO A 100 1.40 -5.47 14.08
N LYS A 101 2.15 -6.45 14.55
CA LYS A 101 3.49 -6.71 14.01
C LYS A 101 3.40 -7.28 12.59
N ALA A 102 4.34 -6.89 11.75
CA ALA A 102 4.40 -7.28 10.35
C ALA A 102 5.05 -8.67 10.18
N ASP A 103 4.49 -9.47 9.29
CA ASP A 103 5.16 -10.63 8.71
C ASP A 103 6.01 -10.19 7.50
N PHE A 104 5.47 -9.26 6.69
CA PHE A 104 6.16 -8.66 5.56
C PHE A 104 6.03 -7.15 5.56
N ILE A 105 7.10 -6.46 5.14
CA ILE A 105 7.10 -5.02 4.86
C ILE A 105 7.64 -4.83 3.45
N LEU A 106 6.82 -4.25 2.56
CA LEU A 106 7.18 -3.95 1.18
C LEU A 106 7.44 -2.45 1.07
N ILE A 107 8.60 -2.07 0.54
CA ILE A 107 8.99 -0.67 0.33
C ILE A 107 9.21 -0.45 -1.15
N THR A 108 8.49 0.50 -1.72
CA THR A 108 8.56 0.80 -3.16
C THR A 108 9.80 1.61 -3.51
N HIS A 109 10.05 2.71 -2.78
CA HIS A 109 11.19 3.59 -3.00
C HIS A 109 11.52 4.45 -1.76
N GLU A 110 12.57 5.28 -1.86
CA GLU A 110 13.19 5.98 -0.73
C GLU A 110 12.62 7.37 -0.41
N HIS A 111 11.61 7.87 -1.09
CA HIS A 111 11.02 9.17 -0.75
C HIS A 111 10.31 9.15 0.61
N GLY A 112 10.29 10.30 1.30
CA GLY A 112 9.87 10.39 2.69
C GLY A 112 8.40 10.08 2.95
N ASP A 113 7.55 10.07 1.93
CA ASP A 113 6.15 9.67 1.96
C ASP A 113 5.92 8.18 1.65
N HIS A 114 7.01 7.41 1.39
CA HIS A 114 7.01 5.96 1.18
C HIS A 114 7.99 5.21 2.09
N PHE A 115 8.99 5.89 2.66
CA PHE A 115 10.06 5.27 3.42
C PHE A 115 10.28 5.95 4.77
N ASP A 116 9.84 5.30 5.84
CA ASP A 116 9.99 5.78 7.21
C ASP A 116 10.52 4.67 8.13
N THR A 117 11.78 4.82 8.54
CA THR A 117 12.45 3.86 9.41
C THR A 117 11.83 3.77 10.80
N LYS A 118 11.15 4.82 11.28
CA LYS A 118 10.44 4.84 12.56
C LYS A 118 9.17 3.98 12.49
N ALA A 119 8.38 4.13 11.44
CA ALA A 119 7.21 3.30 11.20
C ALA A 119 7.59 1.83 11.04
N ILE A 120 8.63 1.55 10.23
CA ILE A 120 9.18 0.20 10.04
C ILE A 120 9.58 -0.42 11.38
N ALA A 121 10.39 0.27 12.19
CA ALA A 121 10.85 -0.23 13.50
C ALA A 121 9.70 -0.50 14.47
N ALA A 122 8.59 0.25 14.38
CA ALA A 122 7.43 0.08 15.25
C ALA A 122 6.69 -1.24 14.99
N ILE A 123 6.69 -1.76 13.76
CA ILE A 123 5.97 -2.98 13.37
C ILE A 123 6.88 -4.18 13.12
N GLU A 124 8.19 -3.97 13.01
CA GLU A 124 9.19 -5.01 12.77
C GLU A 124 9.36 -5.94 13.99
N THR A 125 9.66 -7.20 13.73
CA THR A 125 10.15 -8.21 14.67
C THR A 125 11.33 -8.95 14.06
N SER A 126 11.98 -9.84 14.82
CA SER A 126 13.04 -10.70 14.29
C SER A 126 12.58 -11.66 13.18
N GLY A 127 11.27 -11.92 13.09
CA GLY A 127 10.66 -12.76 12.05
C GLY A 127 10.15 -11.98 10.83
N THR A 128 10.13 -10.66 10.88
CA THR A 128 9.62 -9.82 9.78
C THR A 128 10.56 -9.87 8.58
N ARG A 129 10.01 -10.13 7.39
CA ARG A 129 10.73 -10.03 6.12
C ARG A 129 10.49 -8.66 5.51
N ILE A 130 11.52 -7.81 5.48
CA ILE A 130 11.50 -6.52 4.79
C ILE A 130 12.00 -6.73 3.37
N ILE A 131 11.23 -6.26 2.38
CA ILE A 131 11.54 -6.36 0.95
C ILE A 131 11.51 -4.95 0.38
N ALA A 132 12.57 -4.55 -0.28
CA ALA A 132 12.75 -3.17 -0.72
C ALA A 132 13.57 -3.08 -2.00
N ASN A 133 13.47 -1.93 -2.70
CA ASN A 133 14.37 -1.60 -3.78
C ASN A 133 15.83 -1.47 -3.27
N PRO A 134 16.84 -1.45 -4.17
CA PRO A 134 18.26 -1.41 -3.76
C PRO A 134 18.61 -0.22 -2.86
N ASN A 135 18.03 0.97 -3.12
CA ASN A 135 18.31 2.16 -2.34
C ASN A 135 17.78 2.05 -0.91
N CYS A 136 16.51 1.68 -0.73
CA CYS A 136 15.92 1.47 0.59
C CYS A 136 16.63 0.37 1.36
N ARG A 137 16.94 -0.75 0.71
CA ARG A 137 17.70 -1.84 1.34
C ARG A 137 19.06 -1.37 1.84
N LYS A 138 19.77 -0.56 1.03
CA LYS A 138 21.06 0.04 1.42
C LYS A 138 20.89 1.00 2.61
N MET A 139 19.88 1.87 2.60
CA MET A 139 19.61 2.81 3.68
C MET A 139 19.23 2.12 4.99
N LEU A 140 18.41 1.07 4.92
CA LEU A 140 18.05 0.25 6.08
C LEU A 140 19.22 -0.60 6.61
N ASN A 141 20.19 -0.90 5.77
CA ASN A 141 21.28 -1.84 6.02
C ASN A 141 20.80 -3.26 6.45
N ARG A 142 19.57 -3.62 6.09
CA ARG A 142 18.94 -4.92 6.33
C ARG A 142 17.77 -5.15 5.34
N GLY A 143 17.19 -6.34 5.38
CA GLY A 143 16.09 -6.73 4.49
C GLY A 143 16.60 -7.36 3.20
N GLN A 144 15.66 -7.82 2.40
CA GLN A 144 15.87 -8.44 1.10
C GLN A 144 15.73 -7.39 -0.01
N GLU A 145 16.73 -7.32 -0.88
CA GLU A 145 16.69 -6.49 -2.08
C GLU A 145 15.85 -7.17 -3.16
N MET A 146 15.01 -6.38 -3.86
CA MET A 146 14.38 -6.75 -5.12
C MET A 146 14.55 -5.63 -6.14
N LYS A 147 14.83 -6.02 -7.39
CA LYS A 147 14.93 -5.13 -8.55
C LYS A 147 13.78 -5.41 -9.52
N ASN A 148 13.50 -4.45 -10.40
CA ASN A 148 12.52 -4.65 -11.45
C ASN A 148 12.78 -5.96 -12.20
N GLY A 149 11.75 -6.79 -12.32
CA GLY A 149 11.80 -8.11 -12.94
C GLY A 149 12.06 -9.28 -11.98
N ASP A 150 12.47 -9.01 -10.73
CA ASP A 150 12.64 -10.07 -9.74
C ASP A 150 11.29 -10.64 -9.30
N VAL A 151 11.30 -11.95 -9.02
CA VAL A 151 10.15 -12.70 -8.51
C VAL A 151 10.54 -13.43 -7.24
N LEU A 152 9.70 -13.32 -6.21
CA LEU A 152 9.95 -13.91 -4.90
C LEU A 152 8.74 -14.70 -4.43
N GLN A 153 8.93 -15.97 -4.08
CA GLN A 153 7.92 -16.76 -3.38
C GLN A 153 7.95 -16.38 -1.89
N LEU A 154 6.83 -15.86 -1.38
CA LEU A 154 6.69 -15.48 0.05
C LEU A 154 6.21 -16.66 0.89
N ALA A 155 5.21 -17.40 0.38
CA ALA A 155 4.65 -18.63 0.94
C ALA A 155 4.01 -19.44 -0.22
N ASP A 156 3.44 -20.62 0.04
CA ASP A 156 2.93 -21.54 -0.99
C ASP A 156 1.97 -20.87 -1.98
N ASP A 157 1.06 -20.01 -1.49
CA ASP A 157 0.06 -19.31 -2.28
C ASP A 157 0.26 -17.78 -2.27
N MET A 158 1.49 -17.31 -1.96
CA MET A 158 1.85 -15.89 -1.89
C MET A 158 3.11 -15.63 -2.70
N LYS A 159 3.01 -14.83 -3.76
CA LYS A 159 4.12 -14.45 -4.65
C LYS A 159 4.22 -12.94 -4.79
N LEU A 160 5.43 -12.42 -4.86
CA LEU A 160 5.73 -11.02 -5.10
C LEU A 160 6.58 -10.89 -6.37
N GLU A 161 6.18 -9.97 -7.25
CA GLU A 161 6.89 -9.61 -8.48
C GLU A 161 7.22 -8.12 -8.39
N ALA A 162 8.49 -7.73 -8.50
CA ALA A 162 8.90 -6.34 -8.59
C ALA A 162 8.79 -5.86 -10.05
N VAL A 163 8.04 -4.80 -10.27
CA VAL A 163 7.80 -4.22 -11.60
C VAL A 163 8.34 -2.78 -11.65
N PRO A 164 8.64 -2.24 -12.84
CA PRO A 164 9.11 -0.87 -12.97
C PRO A 164 8.09 0.15 -12.45
N ALA A 165 8.62 1.19 -11.76
CA ALA A 165 7.90 2.41 -11.42
C ALA A 165 8.82 3.58 -11.77
N TYR A 166 8.39 4.48 -12.66
CA TYR A 166 9.20 5.62 -13.07
C TYR A 166 8.39 6.71 -13.79
N ASN A 167 8.99 7.91 -13.88
CA ASN A 167 8.42 9.01 -14.64
C ASN A 167 8.99 9.06 -16.06
N THR A 168 8.12 9.42 -17.03
CA THR A 168 8.43 9.58 -18.45
C THR A 168 8.43 11.03 -18.89
N THR A 169 7.77 11.94 -18.15
CA THR A 169 7.68 13.36 -18.45
C THR A 169 9.06 14.02 -18.30
N PRO A 170 9.56 14.73 -19.33
CA PRO A 170 10.84 15.44 -19.25
C PRO A 170 10.93 16.36 -18.03
N GLY A 171 12.02 16.25 -17.26
CA GLY A 171 12.26 17.01 -16.04
C GLY A 171 11.59 16.43 -14.77
N ARG A 172 10.67 15.47 -14.90
CA ARG A 172 10.12 14.70 -13.77
C ARG A 172 10.82 13.37 -13.59
N ASP A 173 11.46 12.84 -14.62
CA ASP A 173 12.23 11.60 -14.62
C ASP A 173 13.34 11.58 -13.56
N LYS A 174 13.89 12.73 -13.19
CA LYS A 174 14.86 12.86 -12.09
C LYS A 174 14.32 12.46 -10.71
N PHE A 175 13.01 12.56 -10.49
CA PHE A 175 12.39 12.18 -9.22
C PHE A 175 12.20 10.66 -9.12
N HIS A 176 11.81 10.04 -10.25
CA HIS A 176 11.62 8.60 -10.36
C HIS A 176 12.26 8.11 -11.66
N PRO A 177 13.61 7.93 -11.66
CA PRO A 177 14.32 7.48 -12.85
C PRO A 177 14.03 6.01 -13.14
N LYS A 178 13.98 5.67 -14.43
CA LYS A 178 13.75 4.29 -14.87
C LYS A 178 14.77 3.31 -14.28
N GLY A 179 14.29 2.22 -13.73
CA GLY A 179 15.10 1.12 -13.19
C GLY A 179 15.55 1.29 -11.74
N ARG A 180 15.13 2.37 -11.04
CA ARG A 180 15.46 2.59 -9.63
C ARG A 180 14.36 2.10 -8.70
N ASP A 181 13.11 2.52 -8.94
CA ASP A 181 11.99 2.31 -8.04
C ASP A 181 11.19 1.07 -8.43
N ASN A 182 10.57 0.44 -7.46
CA ASN A 182 9.70 -0.70 -7.66
C ASN A 182 8.23 -0.30 -7.49
N GLY A 183 7.39 -0.73 -8.43
CA GLY A 183 6.06 -1.18 -8.11
C GLY A 183 6.09 -2.67 -7.78
N TYR A 184 4.98 -3.20 -7.30
CA TYR A 184 4.86 -4.62 -6.99
C TYR A 184 3.58 -5.22 -7.54
N ILE A 185 3.65 -6.48 -7.99
CA ILE A 185 2.46 -7.33 -8.15
C ILE A 185 2.52 -8.40 -7.07
N LEU A 186 1.60 -8.30 -6.10
CA LEU A 186 1.45 -9.26 -5.02
C LEU A 186 0.31 -10.20 -5.37
N THR A 187 0.62 -11.50 -5.52
CA THR A 187 -0.37 -12.55 -5.74
C THR A 187 -0.68 -13.24 -4.42
N LEU A 188 -1.93 -13.21 -4.00
CA LEU A 188 -2.44 -13.85 -2.78
C LEU A 188 -3.57 -14.82 -3.16
N GLY A 189 -3.33 -16.11 -3.02
CA GLY A 189 -4.33 -17.14 -3.35
C GLY A 189 -4.90 -17.03 -4.76
N GLY A 190 -4.06 -16.69 -5.74
CA GLY A 190 -4.41 -16.46 -7.14
C GLY A 190 -4.85 -15.03 -7.46
N THR A 191 -5.30 -14.24 -6.49
CA THR A 191 -5.70 -12.83 -6.69
C THR A 191 -4.46 -11.96 -6.86
N ARG A 192 -4.38 -11.22 -7.97
CA ARG A 192 -3.25 -10.38 -8.35
C ARG A 192 -3.52 -8.91 -8.00
N ILE A 193 -2.66 -8.35 -7.16
CA ILE A 193 -2.78 -6.99 -6.61
C ILE A 193 -1.59 -6.18 -7.12
N TYR A 194 -1.86 -5.15 -7.91
CA TYR A 194 -0.84 -4.21 -8.37
C TYR A 194 -0.73 -3.03 -7.40
N ILE A 195 0.48 -2.76 -6.96
CA ILE A 195 0.88 -1.62 -6.13
C ILE A 195 1.85 -0.80 -6.96
N ALA A 196 1.41 0.37 -7.42
CA ALA A 196 2.15 1.14 -8.42
C ALA A 196 3.45 1.74 -7.87
N GLY A 197 3.49 2.15 -6.60
CA GLY A 197 4.47 3.13 -6.14
C GLY A 197 4.29 4.44 -6.91
N ASP A 198 5.33 5.22 -7.02
CA ASP A 198 5.30 6.47 -7.80
C ASP A 198 5.72 6.23 -9.24
N THR A 199 4.75 6.22 -10.12
CA THR A 199 4.96 6.02 -11.57
C THR A 199 4.02 6.88 -12.39
N GLU A 200 4.47 7.32 -13.56
CA GLU A 200 3.59 7.80 -14.61
C GLU A 200 3.07 6.61 -15.44
N ASP A 201 2.28 6.91 -16.48
CA ASP A 201 1.84 5.92 -17.45
C ASP A 201 3.03 5.45 -18.28
N ILE A 202 3.52 4.26 -17.99
CA ILE A 202 4.70 3.66 -18.62
C ILE A 202 4.28 2.48 -19.53
N PRO A 203 5.04 2.20 -20.63
CA PRO A 203 4.68 1.15 -21.57
C PRO A 203 4.53 -0.24 -20.94
N GLU A 204 5.26 -0.52 -19.88
CA GLU A 204 5.23 -1.79 -19.16
C GLU A 204 3.87 -2.08 -18.52
N LEU A 205 3.08 -1.03 -18.15
CA LEU A 205 1.73 -1.19 -17.59
C LEU A 205 0.77 -1.86 -18.59
N ASN A 206 0.94 -1.61 -19.89
CA ASN A 206 0.11 -2.22 -20.93
C ASN A 206 0.35 -3.74 -21.09
N GLN A 207 1.45 -4.24 -20.53
CA GLN A 207 1.81 -5.66 -20.58
C GLN A 207 1.32 -6.43 -19.35
N MET A 208 0.89 -5.73 -18.30
CA MET A 208 0.33 -6.35 -17.10
C MET A 208 -1.03 -6.96 -17.42
N LYS A 209 -1.21 -8.21 -17.06
CA LYS A 209 -2.45 -8.96 -17.31
C LYS A 209 -3.00 -9.52 -16.02
N ASP A 210 -4.30 -9.74 -16.04
CA ASP A 210 -5.02 -10.41 -14.97
C ASP A 210 -4.81 -9.75 -13.58
N ILE A 211 -4.79 -8.40 -13.57
CA ILE A 211 -4.77 -7.62 -12.33
C ILE A 211 -6.21 -7.52 -11.81
N ASP A 212 -6.45 -8.04 -10.62
CA ASP A 212 -7.76 -8.03 -9.96
C ASP A 212 -7.99 -6.74 -9.17
N ILE A 213 -6.92 -6.22 -8.51
CA ILE A 213 -6.95 -5.01 -7.69
C ILE A 213 -5.71 -4.15 -8.05
N ALA A 214 -5.87 -2.83 -8.16
CA ALA A 214 -4.77 -1.92 -8.41
C ALA A 214 -4.81 -0.70 -7.48
N PHE A 215 -3.66 -0.38 -6.87
CA PHE A 215 -3.38 0.85 -6.14
C PHE A 215 -2.47 1.72 -6.99
N LEU A 216 -3.02 2.91 -7.42
CA LEU A 216 -2.39 3.82 -8.39
C LEU A 216 -2.15 5.19 -7.77
#